data_8cb07f55733169d1c30de1a878509fa2
#
_entry.id   8cb07f55733169d1c30de1a878509fa2
#
_cell.length_a   1.000
_cell.length_b   1.000
_cell.length_c   1.000
_cell.angle_alpha   90.00
_cell.angle_beta   90.00
_cell.angle_gamma   90.00
#
_symmetry.space_group_name_H-M   'P 1'
#
loop_
_entity.id
_entity.type
_entity.pdbx_description
1 polymer ?
#
loop_
_entity_poly.entity_id
_entity_poly.type
_entity_poly.pdbx_seq_one_letter_code
_entity_poly.pdbx_strand_id
1 'polypeptide(L)'
;MKFGVFDHLDASGAPLAEFYENRLRLAEAYDRIGIHALHIAEHHATPLGMSPSPSVFLSAVAQRTKRLRMGPLVYTLALYHPLRLADEICMLDQLSGGRFELGVGRGVSPIEIEYFGFDPAKSQAMYLEAYQVILQALRGGTLSFEGS
;
A
#
# COMPACT_ATOMS: atom_id res chain seq x y z
N MET A 1 13.23 -15.94 15.06
CA MET A 1 13.08 -14.49 14.79
C MET A 1 12.62 -14.33 13.35
N LYS A 2 11.71 -13.39 13.05
CA LYS A 2 11.27 -13.07 11.69
C LYS A 2 11.81 -11.70 11.32
N PHE A 3 12.37 -11.57 10.11
CA PHE A 3 12.88 -10.30 9.59
C PHE A 3 12.01 -9.83 8.44
N GLY A 4 11.67 -8.54 8.42
CA GLY A 4 11.02 -7.86 7.33
C GLY A 4 11.91 -6.76 6.77
N VAL A 5 11.58 -6.32 5.57
CA VAL A 5 12.19 -5.16 4.91
C VAL A 5 11.10 -4.10 4.76
N PHE A 6 11.45 -2.85 5.07
CA PHE A 6 10.66 -1.68 4.71
C PHE A 6 11.43 -0.90 3.65
N ASP A 7 10.82 -0.68 2.49
CA ASP A 7 11.44 -0.02 1.35
C ASP A 7 10.60 1.20 0.94
N HIS A 8 11.21 2.37 0.93
CA HIS A 8 10.57 3.58 0.42
C HIS A 8 10.44 3.62 -1.10
N LEU A 9 11.15 2.75 -1.82
CA LEU A 9 11.32 2.81 -3.27
C LEU A 9 11.83 4.19 -3.73
N ASP A 10 12.86 4.70 -3.06
CA ASP A 10 13.45 5.99 -3.39
C ASP A 10 14.05 6.01 -4.80
N ALA A 11 13.93 7.16 -5.48
CA ALA A 11 14.46 7.34 -6.82
C ALA A 11 15.97 7.09 -6.84
N SER A 12 16.43 6.26 -7.79
CA SER A 12 17.85 5.89 -7.94
C SER A 12 18.56 6.61 -9.09
N GLY A 13 17.83 7.42 -9.88
CA GLY A 13 18.34 8.02 -11.10
C GLY A 13 18.34 7.08 -12.33
N ALA A 14 18.04 5.81 -12.15
CA ALA A 14 17.87 4.87 -13.26
C ALA A 14 16.56 5.13 -14.03
N PRO A 15 16.44 4.71 -15.30
CA PRO A 15 15.17 4.69 -16.00
C PRO A 15 14.10 3.92 -15.21
N LEU A 16 12.86 4.44 -15.13
CA LEU A 16 11.83 3.89 -14.25
C LEU A 16 11.52 2.41 -14.49
N ALA A 17 11.49 1.98 -15.75
CA ALA A 17 11.25 0.57 -16.07
C ALA A 17 12.35 -0.35 -15.50
N GLU A 18 13.61 0.07 -15.59
CA GLU A 18 14.74 -0.65 -15.02
C GLU A 18 14.70 -0.61 -13.49
N PHE A 19 14.36 0.54 -12.91
CA PHE A 19 14.20 0.71 -11.47
C PHE A 19 13.17 -0.29 -10.91
N TYR A 20 11.97 -0.37 -11.49
CA TYR A 20 10.94 -1.30 -11.03
C TYR A 20 11.35 -2.76 -11.22
N GLU A 21 11.95 -3.12 -12.34
CA GLU A 21 12.43 -4.49 -12.56
C GLU A 21 13.49 -4.87 -11.52
N ASN A 22 14.42 -3.97 -11.18
CA ASN A 22 15.44 -4.22 -10.16
C ASN A 22 14.82 -4.42 -8.77
N ARG A 23 13.78 -3.65 -8.42
CA ARG A 23 13.05 -3.83 -7.15
C ARG A 23 12.27 -5.14 -7.10
N LEU A 24 11.68 -5.57 -8.21
CA LEU A 24 11.02 -6.88 -8.31
C LEU A 24 12.02 -8.04 -8.16
N ARG A 25 13.21 -7.95 -8.80
CA ARG A 25 14.29 -8.93 -8.61
C ARG A 25 14.78 -8.99 -7.17
N LEU A 26 14.80 -7.84 -6.49
CA LEU A 26 15.14 -7.78 -5.07
C LEU A 26 14.09 -8.50 -4.21
N ALA A 27 12.81 -8.29 -4.50
CA ALA A 27 11.72 -9.02 -3.83
C ALA A 27 11.81 -10.53 -4.05
N GLU A 28 12.17 -11.00 -5.26
CA GLU A 28 12.44 -12.42 -5.53
C GLU A 28 13.62 -12.94 -4.70
N ALA A 29 14.66 -12.11 -4.55
CA ALA A 29 15.81 -12.49 -3.72
C ALA A 29 15.40 -12.61 -2.24
N TYR A 30 14.60 -11.69 -1.72
CA TYR A 30 14.05 -11.77 -0.37
C TYR A 30 13.22 -13.04 -0.16
N ASP A 31 12.38 -13.40 -1.14
CA ASP A 31 11.60 -14.63 -1.09
C ASP A 31 12.51 -15.88 -1.03
N ARG A 32 13.57 -15.92 -1.86
CA ARG A 32 14.53 -17.05 -1.89
C ARG A 32 15.28 -17.24 -0.59
N ILE A 33 15.73 -16.15 0.05
CA ILE A 33 16.53 -16.22 1.29
C ILE A 33 15.69 -16.31 2.56
N GLY A 34 14.34 -16.24 2.44
CA GLY A 34 13.43 -16.42 3.57
C GLY A 34 13.17 -15.17 4.41
N ILE A 35 13.30 -13.98 3.83
CA ILE A 35 12.75 -12.76 4.45
C ILE A 35 11.25 -12.95 4.64
N HIS A 36 10.75 -12.55 5.80
CA HIS A 36 9.36 -12.79 6.17
C HIS A 36 8.38 -11.88 5.44
N ALA A 37 8.69 -10.59 5.37
CA ALA A 37 7.80 -9.60 4.77
C ALA A 37 8.56 -8.47 4.07
N LEU A 38 7.94 -7.93 3.01
CA LEU A 38 8.32 -6.69 2.35
C LEU A 38 7.17 -5.69 2.53
N HIS A 39 7.47 -4.55 3.14
CA HIS A 39 6.53 -3.42 3.22
C HIS A 39 7.07 -2.25 2.40
N ILE A 40 6.18 -1.55 1.72
CA ILE A 40 6.54 -0.39 0.89
C ILE A 40 5.80 0.85 1.35
N ALA A 41 6.46 2.01 1.22
CA ALA A 41 5.84 3.30 1.49
C ALA A 41 4.94 3.75 0.33
N GLU A 42 3.97 4.60 0.65
CA GLU A 42 3.21 5.38 -0.31
C GLU A 42 3.61 6.84 -0.19
N HIS A 43 4.06 7.43 -1.31
CA HIS A 43 4.37 8.85 -1.41
C HIS A 43 3.97 9.39 -2.78
N HIS A 44 3.58 10.66 -2.82
CA HIS A 44 3.07 11.33 -4.02
C HIS A 44 3.82 12.63 -4.28
N ALA A 45 4.08 12.91 -5.56
CA ALA A 45 4.67 14.16 -6.04
C ALA A 45 6.01 14.56 -5.37
N THR A 46 6.74 13.59 -4.82
CA THR A 46 8.03 13.77 -4.17
C THR A 46 9.04 12.74 -4.68
N PRO A 47 10.36 12.97 -4.56
CA PRO A 47 11.37 11.97 -4.90
C PRO A 47 11.52 10.85 -3.86
N LEU A 48 10.79 10.92 -2.75
CA LEU A 48 10.89 10.01 -1.61
C LEU A 48 10.29 8.63 -1.85
N GLY A 49 9.53 8.45 -2.91
CA GLY A 49 8.96 7.14 -3.19
C GLY A 49 8.42 7.04 -4.60
N MET A 50 8.86 6.02 -5.32
CA MET A 50 8.42 5.74 -6.69
C MET A 50 7.27 4.74 -6.73
N SER A 51 6.53 4.60 -5.61
CA SER A 51 5.35 3.75 -5.49
C SER A 51 4.11 4.55 -5.08
N PRO A 52 3.63 5.46 -5.95
CA PRO A 52 2.43 6.26 -5.65
C PRO A 52 1.15 5.42 -5.62
N SER A 53 1.19 4.19 -6.10
CA SER A 53 0.11 3.21 -5.99
C SER A 53 0.69 1.89 -5.47
N PRO A 54 0.71 1.67 -4.16
CA PRO A 54 1.21 0.42 -3.59
C PRO A 54 0.54 -0.82 -4.16
N SER A 55 -0.77 -0.78 -4.41
CA SER A 55 -1.52 -1.91 -4.99
C SER A 55 -0.94 -2.38 -6.33
N VAL A 56 -0.52 -1.45 -7.19
CA VAL A 56 0.04 -1.78 -8.51
C VAL A 56 1.38 -2.50 -8.37
N PHE A 57 2.28 -1.97 -7.55
CA PHE A 57 3.60 -2.59 -7.35
C PHE A 57 3.49 -3.92 -6.59
N LEU A 58 2.68 -3.98 -5.53
CA LEU A 58 2.51 -5.19 -4.73
C LEU A 58 1.82 -6.32 -5.51
N SER A 59 0.97 -6.02 -6.49
CA SER A 59 0.41 -7.05 -7.38
C SER A 59 1.50 -7.71 -8.22
N ALA A 60 2.47 -6.95 -8.71
CA ALA A 60 3.63 -7.49 -9.42
C ALA A 60 4.52 -8.34 -8.49
N VAL A 61 4.78 -7.87 -7.26
CA VAL A 61 5.52 -8.64 -6.24
C VAL A 61 4.81 -9.97 -5.95
N ALA A 62 3.47 -9.94 -5.81
CA ALA A 62 2.68 -11.14 -5.54
C ALA A 62 2.86 -12.23 -6.61
N GLN A 63 2.95 -11.84 -7.88
CA GLN A 63 3.16 -12.78 -9.00
C GLN A 63 4.61 -13.29 -9.11
N ARG A 64 5.58 -12.52 -8.61
CA ARG A 64 7.02 -12.84 -8.69
C ARG A 64 7.52 -13.64 -7.49
N THR A 65 6.75 -13.75 -6.41
CA THR A 65 7.14 -14.38 -5.14
C THR A 65 6.16 -15.49 -4.73
N LYS A 66 6.57 -16.38 -3.83
CA LYS A 66 5.76 -17.52 -3.39
C LYS A 66 5.51 -17.57 -1.88
N ARG A 67 6.41 -17.03 -1.07
CA ARG A 67 6.37 -17.10 0.40
C ARG A 67 6.44 -15.75 1.06
N LEU A 68 7.06 -14.77 0.42
CA LEU A 68 7.24 -13.41 0.92
C LEU A 68 5.87 -12.79 1.20
N ARG A 69 5.62 -12.39 2.43
CA ARG A 69 4.46 -11.57 2.77
C ARG A 69 4.73 -10.14 2.31
N MET A 70 3.68 -9.39 2.00
CA MET A 70 3.85 -8.05 1.45
C MET A 70 2.68 -7.14 1.81
N GLY A 71 2.95 -5.85 1.90
CA GLY A 71 1.92 -4.86 2.17
C GLY A 71 2.40 -3.43 2.08
N PRO A 72 1.49 -2.46 2.07
CA PRO A 72 1.84 -1.06 2.23
C PRO A 72 2.21 -0.78 3.70
N LEU A 73 3.07 0.16 3.90
CA LEU A 73 3.30 0.76 5.21
C LEU A 73 3.52 2.26 5.03
N VAL A 74 2.42 2.94 4.77
CA VAL A 74 1.00 2.53 4.84
C VAL A 74 0.23 2.93 3.58
N TYR A 75 -1.04 2.46 3.40
CA TYR A 75 -2.01 3.21 2.58
C TYR A 75 -2.42 4.47 3.33
N THR A 76 -2.30 5.61 2.68
CA THR A 76 -2.75 6.91 3.20
C THR A 76 -4.26 7.05 3.01
N LEU A 77 -5.07 6.52 3.95
CA LEU A 77 -6.51 6.35 3.76
C LEU A 77 -7.27 7.64 3.43
N ALA A 78 -6.76 8.80 3.84
CA ALA A 78 -7.36 10.09 3.48
C ALA A 78 -7.37 10.37 1.97
N LEU A 79 -6.56 9.64 1.18
CA LEU A 79 -6.44 9.82 -0.27
C LEU A 79 -7.28 8.82 -1.08
N TYR A 80 -7.97 7.88 -0.40
CA TYR A 80 -8.68 6.79 -1.07
C TYR A 80 -10.19 6.87 -0.88
N HIS A 81 -10.91 6.49 -1.93
CA HIS A 81 -12.29 6.08 -1.76
C HIS A 81 -12.30 4.70 -1.07
N PRO A 82 -12.88 4.56 0.14
CA PRO A 82 -12.70 3.37 0.97
C PRO A 82 -13.22 2.06 0.33
N LEU A 83 -14.33 2.11 -0.41
CA LEU A 83 -14.85 0.93 -1.11
C LEU A 83 -13.90 0.47 -2.21
N ARG A 84 -13.35 1.42 -2.98
CA ARG A 84 -12.38 1.09 -4.03
C ARG A 84 -11.14 0.42 -3.45
N LEU A 85 -10.64 0.95 -2.33
CA LEU A 85 -9.49 0.35 -1.66
C LEU A 85 -9.82 -1.03 -1.08
N ALA A 86 -11.02 -1.23 -0.53
CA ALA A 86 -11.45 -2.54 -0.05
C ALA A 86 -11.46 -3.60 -1.17
N ASP A 87 -11.92 -3.24 -2.38
CA ASP A 87 -11.85 -4.12 -3.55
C ASP A 87 -10.40 -4.51 -3.88
N GLU A 88 -9.48 -3.53 -3.89
CA GLU A 88 -8.05 -3.75 -4.16
C GLU A 88 -7.38 -4.64 -3.10
N ILE A 89 -7.72 -4.43 -1.82
CA ILE A 89 -7.24 -5.27 -0.71
C ILE A 89 -7.68 -6.73 -0.91
N CYS A 90 -8.96 -6.96 -1.20
CA CYS A 90 -9.47 -8.29 -1.44
C CYS A 90 -8.81 -8.95 -2.66
N MET A 91 -8.62 -8.21 -3.75
CA MET A 91 -7.93 -8.73 -4.94
C MET A 91 -6.48 -9.09 -4.64
N LEU A 92 -5.74 -8.23 -3.94
CA LEU A 92 -4.35 -8.48 -3.57
C LEU A 92 -4.21 -9.70 -2.65
N ASP A 93 -5.12 -9.86 -1.70
CA ASP A 93 -5.13 -11.04 -0.83
C ASP A 93 -5.27 -12.32 -1.64
N GLN A 94 -6.24 -12.39 -2.57
CA GLN A 94 -6.43 -13.53 -3.44
C GLN A 94 -5.25 -13.75 -4.41
N LEU A 95 -4.77 -12.71 -5.07
CA LEU A 95 -3.64 -12.78 -6.01
C LEU A 95 -2.34 -13.22 -5.32
N SER A 96 -2.16 -12.86 -4.05
CA SER A 96 -0.99 -13.27 -3.25
C SER A 96 -1.16 -14.64 -2.58
N GLY A 97 -2.36 -15.23 -2.57
CA GLY A 97 -2.66 -16.46 -1.84
C GLY A 97 -2.58 -16.27 -0.32
N GLY A 98 -3.16 -15.17 0.21
CA GLY A 98 -3.23 -14.88 1.64
C GLY A 98 -1.93 -14.34 2.25
N ARG A 99 -1.01 -13.82 1.42
CA ARG A 99 0.26 -13.25 1.87
C ARG A 99 0.22 -11.73 2.06
N PHE A 100 -0.89 -11.10 1.69
CA PHE A 100 -1.06 -9.67 1.83
C PHE A 100 -1.18 -9.25 3.30
N GLU A 101 -0.56 -8.16 3.69
CA GLU A 101 -0.62 -7.53 5.01
C GLU A 101 -1.10 -6.09 4.86
N LEU A 102 -2.26 -5.78 5.44
CA LEU A 102 -2.85 -4.46 5.34
C LEU A 102 -2.24 -3.49 6.34
N GLY A 103 -1.47 -2.54 5.86
CA GLY A 103 -1.00 -1.39 6.64
C GLY A 103 -1.74 -0.12 6.24
N VAL A 104 -2.32 0.58 7.20
CA VAL A 104 -3.10 1.80 6.96
C VAL A 104 -2.66 2.94 7.87
N GLY A 105 -2.75 4.16 7.38
CA GLY A 105 -2.40 5.35 8.13
C GLY A 105 -3.13 6.59 7.61
N ARG A 106 -3.01 7.66 8.41
CA ARG A 106 -3.56 8.96 8.05
C ARG A 106 -2.76 9.66 6.94
N GLY A 107 -1.48 9.32 6.81
CA GLY A 107 -0.49 10.11 6.08
C GLY A 107 0.14 11.20 6.95
N VAL A 108 1.41 11.47 6.70
CA VAL A 108 2.22 12.43 7.49
C VAL A 108 2.50 13.73 6.75
N SER A 109 2.36 13.73 5.42
CA SER A 109 2.70 14.86 4.56
C SER A 109 1.48 15.72 4.24
N PRO A 110 1.37 16.94 4.79
CA PRO A 110 0.31 17.86 4.41
C PRO A 110 0.32 18.20 2.92
N ILE A 111 1.52 18.30 2.32
CA ILE A 111 1.70 18.62 0.90
C ILE A 111 1.06 17.55 0.00
N GLU A 112 1.21 16.28 0.36
CA GLU A 112 0.60 15.18 -0.40
C GLU A 112 -0.93 15.23 -0.31
N ILE A 113 -1.48 15.52 0.86
CA ILE A 113 -2.93 15.67 1.08
C ILE A 113 -3.47 16.85 0.27
N GLU A 114 -2.79 18.00 0.30
CA GLU A 114 -3.14 19.20 -0.50
C GLU A 114 -3.04 18.95 -2.00
N TYR A 115 -2.06 18.16 -2.43
CA TYR A 115 -1.88 17.78 -3.84
C TYR A 115 -3.13 17.06 -4.41
N PHE A 116 -3.81 16.27 -3.59
CA PHE A 116 -5.09 15.63 -3.95
C PHE A 116 -6.31 16.53 -3.73
N GLY A 117 -6.12 17.78 -3.34
CA GLY A 117 -7.21 18.76 -3.15
C GLY A 117 -7.92 18.64 -1.82
N PHE A 118 -7.37 17.91 -0.85
CA PHE A 118 -7.95 17.77 0.47
C PHE A 118 -7.32 18.73 1.49
N ASP A 119 -8.09 19.07 2.52
CA ASP A 119 -7.64 19.86 3.65
C ASP A 119 -6.88 18.98 4.66
N PRO A 120 -5.58 19.22 4.91
CA PRO A 120 -4.81 18.43 5.88
C PRO A 120 -5.42 18.42 7.29
N ALA A 121 -6.12 19.49 7.69
CA ALA A 121 -6.78 19.55 8.98
C ALA A 121 -7.92 18.53 9.13
N LYS A 122 -8.50 18.08 8.02
CA LYS A 122 -9.56 17.08 7.98
C LYS A 122 -9.04 15.65 7.85
N SER A 123 -7.75 15.46 7.56
CA SER A 123 -7.18 14.14 7.25
C SER A 123 -7.40 13.10 8.34
N GLN A 124 -7.43 13.52 9.62
CA GLN A 124 -7.70 12.60 10.72
C GLN A 124 -9.14 12.07 10.70
N ALA A 125 -10.11 12.92 10.43
CA ALA A 125 -11.51 12.51 10.34
C ALA A 125 -11.72 11.60 9.11
N MET A 126 -11.17 11.98 7.96
CA MET A 126 -11.21 11.17 6.73
C MET A 126 -10.58 9.79 6.94
N TYR A 127 -9.44 9.73 7.61
CA TYR A 127 -8.78 8.45 7.96
C TYR A 127 -9.69 7.55 8.80
N LEU A 128 -10.29 8.08 9.87
CA LEU A 128 -11.14 7.31 10.76
C LEU A 128 -12.39 6.78 10.06
N GLU A 129 -13.00 7.61 9.23
CA GLU A 129 -14.17 7.23 8.44
C GLU A 129 -13.82 6.13 7.43
N ALA A 130 -12.79 6.34 6.62
CA ALA A 130 -12.33 5.35 5.65
C ALA A 130 -11.94 4.02 6.32
N TYR A 131 -11.27 4.08 7.46
CA TYR A 131 -10.90 2.89 8.23
C TYR A 131 -12.12 2.07 8.68
N GLN A 132 -13.15 2.74 9.19
CA GLN A 132 -14.40 2.08 9.60
C GLN A 132 -15.12 1.41 8.43
N VAL A 133 -15.22 2.11 7.29
CA VAL A 133 -15.84 1.57 6.07
C VAL A 133 -15.09 0.35 5.57
N ILE A 134 -13.75 0.42 5.49
CA ILE A 134 -12.93 -0.71 5.05
C ILE A 134 -13.10 -1.91 5.97
N LEU A 135 -13.04 -1.71 7.30
CA LEU A 135 -13.24 -2.81 8.24
C LEU A 135 -14.63 -3.45 8.11
N GLN A 136 -15.66 -2.64 7.85
CA GLN A 136 -17.01 -3.16 7.63
C GLN A 136 -17.09 -3.95 6.33
N ALA A 137 -16.52 -3.44 5.24
CA ALA A 137 -16.46 -4.12 3.95
C ALA A 137 -15.74 -5.47 4.04
N LEU A 138 -14.59 -5.53 4.74
CA LEU A 138 -13.81 -6.76 4.90
C LEU A 138 -14.49 -7.83 5.77
N ARG A 139 -15.46 -7.45 6.60
CA ARG A 139 -16.28 -8.43 7.35
C ARG A 139 -17.31 -9.14 6.48
N GLY A 140 -17.60 -8.62 5.31
CA GLY A 140 -18.63 -9.12 4.40
C GLY A 140 -20.05 -8.74 4.85
N GLY A 141 -21.04 -9.11 4.03
CA GLY A 141 -22.44 -8.77 4.24
C GLY A 141 -22.83 -7.44 3.59
N THR A 142 -23.97 -6.89 3.98
CA THR A 142 -24.45 -5.60 3.46
C THR A 142 -23.71 -4.45 4.15
N LEU A 143 -23.05 -3.62 3.35
CA LEU A 143 -22.45 -2.38 3.81
C LEU A 143 -23.49 -1.26 3.78
N SER A 144 -23.69 -0.59 4.91
CA SER A 144 -24.46 0.63 5.02
C SER A 144 -23.65 1.64 5.84
N PHE A 145 -23.38 2.80 5.25
CA PHE A 145 -22.56 3.82 5.86
C PHE A 145 -23.08 5.21 5.46
N GLU A 146 -23.26 6.09 6.46
CA GLU A 146 -23.54 7.50 6.28
C GLU A 146 -22.31 8.28 6.74
N GLY A 147 -21.66 8.99 5.82
CA GLY A 147 -20.43 9.74 6.05
C GLY A 147 -20.43 11.09 5.34
N SER A 148 -19.35 11.85 5.53
CA SER A 148 -19.14 13.19 4.93
C SER A 148 -18.50 13.09 3.53
#